data_43ee3247216b60e436cb9eecc975f26a
#
_entry.id   43ee3247216b60e436cb9eecc975f26a
#
_cell.length_a   1.000
_cell.length_b   1.000
_cell.length_c   1.000
_cell.angle_alpha   90.00
_cell.angle_beta   90.00
_cell.angle_gamma   90.00
#
_symmetry.space_group_name_H-M   'P 1'
#
loop_
_entity.id
_entity.type
_entity.pdbx_description
1 polymer ?
#
loop_
_entity_poly.entity_id
_entity_poly.type
_entity_poly.pdbx_seq_one_letter_code
_entity_poly.pdbx_strand_id
1 'polypeptide(L)'
;MHPAQLKCKTDKFYTNLANTICTFFEDARIGFYRDEIKQIGTAIALWLEDLASETHQWDVFEKLYKQQYQRELPFYNNVVDANSPIHQLQFVSVQATTDERIFNPENPGISQMTVDLIHYFMQQGYYDEGTLPANQELADYLFCEETQTDFFEVKKVLMWLAFDSYFGHWASTFLDIHSPEVYRYCSQQKGLTPHAALYGLRSESCLANRCWPLSIYAKDIYAEMIRLEMDDANDPYAQAIADIESKRYALNRIVNANDAEFTLEDYTGDIFTIKRESYNSTSHTDGKHYILGAFAKFNSQWEANGMGSWLESITLEKWTKYCKEQFTNDDKDSNEILLERLGGKQLHFVKDTAELMQWQQKYIGGTSINDEKQYLEQL
;
A
#
# COMPACT_ATOMS: atom_id res chain seq x y z
N MET A 1 6.45 3.93 11.93
CA MET A 1 6.90 3.88 10.53
C MET A 1 7.36 2.48 10.12
N HIS A 2 7.54 1.55 11.04
CA HIS A 2 7.95 0.18 10.77
C HIS A 2 6.82 -0.84 10.97
N PRO A 3 6.94 -2.05 10.42
CA PRO A 3 5.93 -3.09 10.60
C PRO A 3 5.63 -3.34 12.07
N ALA A 4 4.36 -3.54 12.40
CA ALA A 4 3.91 -3.99 13.71
C ALA A 4 4.39 -3.16 14.93
N GLN A 5 4.66 -1.88 14.75
CA GLN A 5 5.23 -1.02 15.80
C GLN A 5 6.64 -1.48 16.26
N LEU A 6 7.38 -2.12 15.36
CA LEU A 6 8.79 -2.46 15.59
C LEU A 6 9.54 -1.19 16.02
N LYS A 7 10.29 -1.28 17.11
CA LYS A 7 11.12 -0.20 17.62
C LYS A 7 12.56 -0.47 17.27
N CYS A 8 13.15 0.41 16.48
CA CYS A 8 14.50 0.28 16.00
C CYS A 8 15.43 1.30 16.66
N LYS A 9 16.69 0.96 16.82
CA LYS A 9 17.70 1.87 17.37
C LYS A 9 17.91 3.08 16.48
N THR A 10 17.65 2.92 15.19
CA THR A 10 17.79 3.97 14.16
C THR A 10 16.60 4.94 14.11
N ASP A 11 15.47 4.64 14.75
CA ASP A 11 14.26 5.47 14.71
C ASP A 11 14.50 6.95 14.99
N LYS A 12 15.32 7.22 16.02
CA LYS A 12 15.65 8.60 16.39
C LYS A 12 16.47 9.32 15.32
N PHE A 13 17.38 8.59 14.68
CA PHE A 13 18.23 9.13 13.61
C PHE A 13 17.37 9.53 12.42
N TYR A 14 16.58 8.61 11.89
CA TYR A 14 15.76 8.87 10.70
C TYR A 14 14.61 9.85 10.97
N THR A 15 14.05 9.88 12.18
CA THR A 15 13.12 10.95 12.58
C THR A 15 13.79 12.33 12.57
N ASN A 16 15.01 12.45 13.08
CA ASN A 16 15.76 13.71 13.05
C ASN A 16 16.13 14.09 11.60
N LEU A 17 16.51 13.13 10.78
CA LEU A 17 16.82 13.34 9.37
C LEU A 17 15.57 13.86 8.62
N ALA A 18 14.42 13.24 8.81
CA ALA A 18 13.16 13.71 8.24
C ALA A 18 12.85 15.16 8.62
N ASN A 19 13.03 15.53 9.91
CA ASN A 19 12.84 16.90 10.37
C ASN A 19 13.85 17.87 9.76
N THR A 20 15.10 17.45 9.58
CA THR A 20 16.14 18.27 8.93
C THR A 20 15.79 18.54 7.47
N ILE A 21 15.31 17.51 6.77
CA ILE A 21 14.84 17.63 5.38
C ILE A 21 13.62 18.58 5.33
N CYS A 22 12.67 18.46 6.24
CA CYS A 22 11.53 19.38 6.33
C CYS A 22 12.00 20.83 6.48
N THR A 23 12.95 21.09 7.38
CA THR A 23 13.49 22.43 7.58
C THR A 23 14.17 22.96 6.31
N PHE A 24 14.91 22.11 5.60
CA PHE A 24 15.52 22.47 4.32
C PHE A 24 14.48 22.93 3.29
N PHE A 25 13.36 22.22 3.18
CA PHE A 25 12.26 22.57 2.27
C PHE A 25 11.52 23.84 2.71
N GLU A 26 11.30 24.03 4.01
CA GLU A 26 10.67 25.24 4.56
C GLU A 26 11.54 26.48 4.27
N ASP A 27 12.86 26.39 4.44
CA ASP A 27 13.81 27.48 4.20
C ASP A 27 13.94 27.82 2.70
N ALA A 28 13.81 26.84 1.84
CA ALA A 28 13.82 27.03 0.38
C ALA A 28 12.59 27.77 -0.15
N ARG A 29 11.55 28.01 0.67
CA ARG A 29 10.31 28.72 0.36
C ARG A 29 9.60 28.18 -0.89
N ILE A 30 9.67 26.91 -1.10
CA ILE A 30 8.98 26.23 -2.20
C ILE A 30 7.51 26.15 -1.80
N GLY A 31 6.60 26.44 -2.70
CA GLY A 31 5.19 26.64 -2.45
C GLY A 31 4.38 25.41 -1.99
N PHE A 32 5.01 24.49 -1.25
CA PHE A 32 4.36 23.34 -0.65
C PHE A 32 3.67 23.69 0.68
N TYR A 33 2.56 23.02 0.96
CA TYR A 33 1.93 23.08 2.26
C TYR A 33 2.79 22.33 3.31
N ARG A 34 2.65 22.70 4.56
CA ARG A 34 3.44 22.14 5.66
C ARG A 34 3.30 20.62 5.78
N ASP A 35 2.11 20.09 5.50
CA ASP A 35 1.87 18.65 5.58
C ASP A 35 2.52 17.90 4.40
N GLU A 36 2.55 18.50 3.21
CA GLU A 36 3.30 17.98 2.07
C GLU A 36 4.80 17.91 2.35
N ILE A 37 5.36 19.00 2.94
CA ILE A 37 6.78 19.02 3.35
C ILE A 37 7.09 17.90 4.32
N LYS A 38 6.21 17.63 5.29
CA LYS A 38 6.39 16.50 6.22
C LYS A 38 6.34 15.14 5.51
N GLN A 39 5.44 14.98 4.55
CA GLN A 39 5.33 13.76 3.77
C GLN A 39 6.62 13.54 2.96
N ILE A 40 7.12 14.57 2.27
CA ILE A 40 8.38 14.51 1.53
C ILE A 40 9.54 14.15 2.47
N GLY A 41 9.71 14.86 3.56
CA GLY A 41 10.81 14.64 4.49
C GLY A 41 10.80 13.22 5.08
N THR A 42 9.60 12.72 5.40
CA THR A 42 9.42 11.35 5.88
C THR A 42 9.74 10.33 4.79
N ALA A 43 9.22 10.51 3.58
CA ALA A 43 9.45 9.59 2.47
C ALA A 43 10.93 9.50 2.10
N ILE A 44 11.63 10.63 2.05
CA ILE A 44 13.07 10.66 1.75
C ILE A 44 13.88 9.97 2.86
N ALA A 45 13.54 10.20 4.14
CA ALA A 45 14.23 9.54 5.24
C ALA A 45 14.04 8.02 5.23
N LEU A 46 12.82 7.54 4.91
CA LEU A 46 12.52 6.11 4.76
C LEU A 46 13.21 5.49 3.56
N TRP A 47 13.31 6.21 2.45
CA TRP A 47 14.07 5.77 1.28
C TRP A 47 15.57 5.63 1.58
N LEU A 48 16.16 6.60 2.31
CA LEU A 48 17.55 6.51 2.73
C LEU A 48 17.78 5.37 3.74
N GLU A 49 16.83 5.11 4.62
CA GLU A 49 16.86 3.96 5.52
C GLU A 49 16.81 2.63 4.77
N ASP A 50 15.95 2.52 3.75
CA ASP A 50 15.88 1.35 2.87
C ASP A 50 17.22 1.07 2.19
N LEU A 51 17.82 2.10 1.57
CA LEU A 51 19.12 1.97 0.90
C LEU A 51 20.24 1.57 1.88
N ALA A 52 20.26 2.16 3.09
CA ALA A 52 21.28 1.86 4.08
C ALA A 52 21.11 0.48 4.74
N SER A 53 19.89 -0.04 4.77
CA SER A 53 19.52 -1.27 5.47
C SER A 53 19.33 -2.45 4.53
N GLU A 54 19.48 -2.24 3.22
CA GLU A 54 19.31 -3.26 2.19
C GLU A 54 17.97 -3.99 2.31
N THR A 55 16.87 -3.23 2.60
CA THR A 55 15.53 -3.83 2.69
C THR A 55 14.86 -4.04 1.33
N HIS A 56 15.54 -3.63 0.25
CA HIS A 56 15.21 -3.92 -1.15
C HIS A 56 13.90 -3.34 -1.70
N GLN A 57 13.26 -2.40 -1.03
CA GLN A 57 12.03 -1.80 -1.57
C GLN A 57 12.30 -1.06 -2.88
N TRP A 58 13.41 -0.29 -2.94
CA TRP A 58 13.80 0.40 -4.15
C TRP A 58 14.19 -0.56 -5.27
N ASP A 59 14.97 -1.58 -4.97
CA ASP A 59 15.41 -2.59 -5.94
C ASP A 59 14.23 -3.35 -6.56
N VAL A 60 13.25 -3.71 -5.72
CA VAL A 60 11.98 -4.31 -6.17
C VAL A 60 11.21 -3.36 -7.08
N PHE A 61 11.10 -2.09 -6.69
CA PHE A 61 10.41 -1.09 -7.52
C PHE A 61 11.08 -0.98 -8.90
N GLU A 62 12.39 -0.84 -8.94
CA GLU A 62 13.16 -0.74 -10.18
C GLU A 62 12.99 -1.98 -11.07
N LYS A 63 13.14 -3.16 -10.47
CA LYS A 63 12.98 -4.46 -11.15
C LYS A 63 11.58 -4.61 -11.75
N LEU A 64 10.54 -4.39 -10.96
CA LEU A 64 9.15 -4.54 -11.40
C LEU A 64 8.77 -3.46 -12.42
N TYR A 65 9.25 -2.25 -12.26
CA TYR A 65 9.09 -1.19 -13.25
C TYR A 65 9.67 -1.59 -14.59
N LYS A 66 10.91 -2.06 -14.61
CA LYS A 66 11.58 -2.55 -15.82
C LYS A 66 10.83 -3.71 -16.49
N GLN A 67 10.30 -4.62 -15.69
CA GLN A 67 9.49 -5.72 -16.21
C GLN A 67 8.17 -5.24 -16.84
N GLN A 68 7.50 -4.29 -16.19
CA GLN A 68 6.19 -3.80 -16.64
C GLN A 68 6.28 -2.87 -17.85
N TYR A 69 7.28 -1.98 -17.88
CA TYR A 69 7.38 -0.93 -18.90
C TYR A 69 8.48 -1.17 -19.93
N GLN A 70 9.29 -2.22 -19.78
CA GLN A 70 10.38 -2.61 -20.68
C GLN A 70 11.40 -1.47 -20.89
N ARG A 71 11.68 -0.71 -19.85
CA ARG A 71 12.66 0.38 -19.86
C ARG A 71 13.26 0.61 -18.48
N GLU A 72 14.42 1.28 -18.46
CA GLU A 72 15.10 1.66 -17.22
C GLU A 72 14.46 2.88 -16.55
N LEU A 73 14.68 3.03 -15.25
CA LEU A 73 14.52 4.30 -14.54
C LEU A 73 15.69 5.24 -14.88
N PRO A 74 15.49 6.53 -14.78
CA PRO A 74 14.27 7.27 -14.58
C PRO A 74 13.41 7.29 -15.84
N PHE A 75 12.19 7.70 -15.67
CA PHE A 75 11.13 7.72 -16.67
C PHE A 75 11.38 8.63 -17.86
N TYR A 76 12.54 9.28 -17.97
CA TYR A 76 12.83 10.35 -18.89
C TYR A 76 13.90 9.97 -19.91
N ASN A 77 13.61 10.22 -21.16
CA ASN A 77 14.53 9.89 -22.24
C ASN A 77 15.83 10.70 -22.27
N ASN A 78 15.92 11.80 -21.55
CA ASN A 78 17.05 12.72 -21.60
C ASN A 78 17.99 12.63 -20.41
N VAL A 79 17.85 11.63 -19.57
CA VAL A 79 18.70 11.49 -18.41
C VAL A 79 19.91 10.66 -18.74
N VAL A 80 21.08 11.24 -18.47
CA VAL A 80 22.38 10.67 -18.81
C VAL A 80 22.73 9.48 -17.93
N ASP A 81 22.16 9.41 -16.72
CA ASP A 81 22.43 8.35 -15.74
C ASP A 81 21.14 7.94 -15.03
N ALA A 82 20.62 6.78 -15.42
CA ALA A 82 19.38 6.21 -14.87
C ALA A 82 19.46 5.91 -13.37
N ASN A 83 20.64 5.59 -12.87
CA ASN A 83 20.89 5.22 -11.48
C ASN A 83 21.33 6.43 -10.61
N SER A 84 21.20 7.65 -11.13
CA SER A 84 21.56 8.83 -10.38
C SER A 84 20.68 8.98 -9.13
N PRO A 85 21.26 9.13 -7.94
CA PRO A 85 20.50 9.39 -6.71
C PRO A 85 19.56 10.60 -6.81
N ILE A 86 19.89 11.58 -7.67
CA ILE A 86 19.05 12.76 -7.93
C ILE A 86 17.70 12.32 -8.49
N HIS A 87 17.65 11.37 -9.41
CA HIS A 87 16.40 10.93 -10.03
C HIS A 87 15.57 10.08 -9.09
N GLN A 88 16.20 9.22 -8.31
CA GLN A 88 15.53 8.44 -7.28
C GLN A 88 14.89 9.37 -6.24
N LEU A 89 15.65 10.33 -5.73
CA LEU A 89 15.19 11.31 -4.75
C LEU A 89 14.06 12.18 -5.31
N GLN A 90 14.15 12.61 -6.57
CA GLN A 90 13.12 13.37 -7.24
C GLN A 90 11.82 12.56 -7.34
N PHE A 91 11.93 11.29 -7.73
CA PHE A 91 10.77 10.41 -7.81
C PHE A 91 10.11 10.22 -6.43
N VAL A 92 10.87 9.89 -5.40
CA VAL A 92 10.36 9.72 -4.03
C VAL A 92 9.69 11.00 -3.53
N SER A 93 10.29 12.17 -3.78
CA SER A 93 9.73 13.46 -3.36
C SER A 93 8.38 13.75 -4.02
N VAL A 94 8.27 13.47 -5.32
CA VAL A 94 7.02 13.67 -6.05
C VAL A 94 5.96 12.67 -5.59
N GLN A 95 6.29 11.39 -5.45
CA GLN A 95 5.34 10.38 -5.01
C GLN A 95 4.78 10.63 -3.60
N ALA A 96 5.54 11.32 -2.75
CA ALA A 96 5.09 11.67 -1.41
C ALA A 96 4.05 12.80 -1.38
N THR A 97 3.92 13.60 -2.44
CA THR A 97 3.12 14.83 -2.39
C THR A 97 1.98 14.89 -3.39
N THR A 98 2.00 14.06 -4.42
CA THR A 98 1.05 14.24 -5.51
C THR A 98 0.05 13.12 -5.60
N ASP A 99 -1.23 13.48 -5.54
CA ASP A 99 -2.31 12.71 -6.13
C ASP A 99 -2.23 12.75 -7.68
N GLU A 100 -1.24 13.47 -8.22
CA GLU A 100 -1.04 13.58 -9.65
C GLU A 100 -0.47 12.27 -10.20
N ARG A 101 -1.20 11.74 -11.14
CA ARG A 101 -0.91 10.47 -11.81
C ARG A 101 -0.06 10.67 -13.04
N ILE A 102 0.38 11.91 -13.25
CA ILE A 102 1.38 12.26 -14.22
C ILE A 102 2.59 12.74 -13.48
N PHE A 103 3.60 11.94 -13.62
CA PHE A 103 4.90 12.31 -13.14
C PHE A 103 5.53 13.29 -14.15
N ASN A 104 5.65 14.55 -13.75
CA ASN A 104 6.37 15.56 -14.54
C ASN A 104 7.80 15.73 -14.00
N PRO A 105 8.76 15.12 -14.65
CA PRO A 105 10.16 15.18 -14.27
C PRO A 105 10.79 16.56 -14.44
N GLU A 106 10.25 17.28 -15.41
CA GLU A 106 10.77 18.59 -15.78
C GLU A 106 10.12 19.71 -14.94
N ASN A 107 9.44 19.39 -13.82
CA ASN A 107 9.02 20.42 -12.90
C ASN A 107 10.28 21.13 -12.36
N PRO A 108 10.57 22.35 -12.85
CA PRO A 108 11.87 22.97 -12.56
C PRO A 108 12.06 23.30 -11.07
N GLY A 109 10.96 23.49 -10.34
CA GLY A 109 11.01 23.71 -8.89
C GLY A 109 11.48 22.46 -8.14
N ILE A 110 10.88 21.30 -8.42
CA ILE A 110 11.27 20.03 -7.80
C ILE A 110 12.67 19.63 -8.24
N SER A 111 13.01 19.79 -9.51
CA SER A 111 14.33 19.44 -10.03
C SER A 111 15.44 20.24 -9.34
N GLN A 112 15.30 21.55 -9.23
CA GLN A 112 16.31 22.38 -8.57
C GLN A 112 16.44 22.05 -7.08
N MET A 113 15.33 21.90 -6.41
CA MET A 113 15.27 21.56 -5.00
C MET A 113 15.92 20.20 -4.71
N THR A 114 15.70 19.22 -5.57
CA THR A 114 16.31 17.90 -5.45
C THR A 114 17.82 17.97 -5.61
N VAL A 115 18.32 18.77 -6.57
CA VAL A 115 19.76 19.02 -6.76
C VAL A 115 20.37 19.68 -5.53
N ASP A 116 19.71 20.68 -4.98
CA ASP A 116 20.19 21.38 -3.78
C ASP A 116 20.22 20.46 -2.55
N LEU A 117 19.23 19.59 -2.40
CA LEU A 117 19.17 18.60 -1.33
C LEU A 117 20.25 17.53 -1.49
N ILE A 118 20.53 17.06 -2.70
CA ILE A 118 21.64 16.13 -2.97
C ILE A 118 22.97 16.77 -2.62
N HIS A 119 23.21 18.03 -2.99
CA HIS A 119 24.41 18.74 -2.62
C HIS A 119 24.54 18.85 -1.09
N TYR A 120 23.45 19.11 -0.39
CA TYR A 120 23.43 19.09 1.06
C TYR A 120 23.80 17.71 1.62
N PHE A 121 23.22 16.64 1.10
CA PHE A 121 23.52 15.27 1.52
C PHE A 121 24.99 14.90 1.27
N MET A 122 25.54 15.28 0.12
CA MET A 122 26.97 15.08 -0.19
C MET A 122 27.87 15.85 0.81
N GLN A 123 27.50 17.07 1.16
CA GLN A 123 28.24 17.86 2.16
C GLN A 123 28.20 17.25 3.57
N GLN A 124 27.09 16.57 3.91
CA GLN A 124 26.96 15.85 5.17
C GLN A 124 27.59 14.45 5.14
N GLY A 125 28.09 14.01 3.98
CA GLY A 125 28.65 12.68 3.79
C GLY A 125 27.62 11.54 3.82
N TYR A 126 26.34 11.80 3.61
CA TYR A 126 25.30 10.75 3.68
C TYR A 126 25.41 9.68 2.59
N TYR A 127 26.18 9.93 1.54
CA TYR A 127 26.53 8.93 0.52
C TYR A 127 27.86 8.22 0.79
N ASP A 128 28.59 8.61 1.86
CA ASP A 128 29.79 7.92 2.25
C ASP A 128 29.42 6.61 2.97
N GLU A 129 30.12 5.55 2.66
CA GLU A 129 29.86 4.23 3.24
C GLU A 129 29.84 4.29 4.78
N GLY A 130 28.76 3.76 5.37
CA GLY A 130 28.59 3.68 6.82
C GLY A 130 28.17 4.98 7.53
N THR A 131 27.89 6.06 6.80
CA THR A 131 27.39 7.31 7.42
C THR A 131 25.93 7.22 7.81
N LEU A 132 25.09 6.58 6.99
CA LEU A 132 23.71 6.28 7.33
C LEU A 132 23.67 4.96 8.12
N PRO A 133 23.08 4.95 9.32
CA PRO A 133 23.01 3.72 10.10
C PRO A 133 22.01 2.74 9.49
N ALA A 134 22.47 1.54 9.19
CA ALA A 134 21.62 0.45 8.77
C ALA A 134 20.63 0.06 9.90
N ASN A 135 19.38 -0.17 9.55
CA ASN A 135 18.36 -0.65 10.47
C ASN A 135 18.32 -2.19 10.47
N GLN A 136 19.27 -2.78 11.20
CA GLN A 136 19.40 -4.22 11.28
C GLN A 136 18.14 -4.88 11.89
N GLU A 137 17.51 -4.22 12.87
CA GLU A 137 16.29 -4.75 13.48
C GLU A 137 15.14 -4.87 12.47
N LEU A 138 15.05 -3.95 11.51
CA LEU A 138 14.06 -4.02 10.43
C LEU A 138 14.41 -5.13 9.43
N ALA A 139 15.65 -5.21 8.97
CA ALA A 139 16.09 -6.25 8.06
C ALA A 139 15.91 -7.66 8.68
N ASP A 140 16.37 -7.85 9.93
CA ASP A 140 16.20 -9.10 10.66
C ASP A 140 14.72 -9.49 10.78
N TYR A 141 13.83 -8.52 11.04
CA TYR A 141 12.39 -8.79 11.14
C TYR A 141 11.79 -9.18 9.79
N LEU A 142 12.14 -8.48 8.71
CA LEU A 142 11.59 -8.76 7.38
C LEU A 142 12.02 -10.12 6.83
N PHE A 143 13.26 -10.52 7.10
CA PHE A 143 13.86 -11.67 6.44
C PHE A 143 14.03 -12.91 7.35
N CYS A 144 13.50 -12.88 8.58
CA CYS A 144 13.51 -14.07 9.43
C CYS A 144 12.37 -15.06 9.07
N GLU A 145 12.65 -16.35 9.30
CA GLU A 145 11.70 -17.43 9.05
C GLU A 145 10.37 -17.25 9.81
N GLU A 146 10.43 -16.80 11.07
CA GLU A 146 9.26 -16.58 11.89
C GLU A 146 8.28 -15.58 11.27
N THR A 147 8.78 -14.48 10.72
CA THR A 147 7.94 -13.49 10.05
C THR A 147 7.38 -14.04 8.73
N GLN A 148 8.16 -14.82 7.99
CA GLN A 148 7.77 -15.32 6.68
C GLN A 148 6.80 -16.52 6.74
N THR A 149 6.71 -17.20 7.87
CA THR A 149 5.88 -18.40 8.04
C THR A 149 4.59 -18.15 8.83
N ASP A 150 4.51 -17.08 9.59
CA ASP A 150 3.30 -16.70 10.34
C ASP A 150 2.45 -15.71 9.53
N PHE A 151 1.21 -16.08 9.24
CA PHE A 151 0.29 -15.25 8.46
C PHE A 151 0.09 -13.84 9.05
N PHE A 152 0.04 -13.72 10.37
CA PHE A 152 -0.21 -12.42 11.00
C PHE A 152 1.02 -11.53 10.95
N GLU A 153 2.23 -12.10 11.01
CA GLU A 153 3.47 -11.35 10.81
C GLU A 153 3.63 -10.93 9.34
N VAL A 154 3.43 -11.84 8.39
CA VAL A 154 3.36 -11.50 6.95
C VAL A 154 2.39 -10.35 6.71
N LYS A 155 1.18 -10.43 7.25
CA LYS A 155 0.16 -9.39 7.08
C LYS A 155 0.61 -8.02 7.61
N LYS A 156 1.35 -7.97 8.72
CA LYS A 156 1.91 -6.71 9.24
C LYS A 156 2.91 -6.09 8.26
N VAL A 157 3.75 -6.92 7.64
CA VAL A 157 4.66 -6.46 6.58
C VAL A 157 3.87 -5.94 5.37
N LEU A 158 2.86 -6.69 4.91
CA LEU A 158 2.03 -6.27 3.78
C LEU A 158 1.29 -4.96 4.05
N MET A 159 0.76 -4.75 5.26
CA MET A 159 0.15 -3.48 5.65
C MET A 159 1.18 -2.35 5.66
N TRP A 160 2.38 -2.59 6.15
CA TRP A 160 3.45 -1.60 6.14
C TRP A 160 3.84 -1.21 4.71
N LEU A 161 4.10 -2.18 3.84
CA LEU A 161 4.43 -1.94 2.43
C LEU A 161 3.32 -1.16 1.71
N ALA A 162 2.07 -1.51 1.96
CA ALA A 162 0.94 -0.88 1.29
C ALA A 162 0.65 0.55 1.77
N PHE A 163 0.86 0.86 3.08
CA PHE A 163 0.34 2.08 3.68
C PHE A 163 1.38 2.98 4.33
N ASP A 164 2.48 2.44 4.83
CA ASP A 164 3.41 3.16 5.68
C ASP A 164 4.85 3.21 5.11
N SER A 165 5.11 2.52 3.98
CA SER A 165 6.37 2.66 3.23
C SER A 165 6.41 4.01 2.49
N TYR A 166 7.57 4.39 2.00
CA TYR A 166 7.69 5.64 1.23
C TYR A 166 6.95 5.62 -0.13
N PHE A 167 6.53 4.45 -0.59
CA PHE A 167 5.63 4.28 -1.71
C PHE A 167 4.14 4.13 -1.31
N GLY A 168 3.85 4.10 0.00
CA GLY A 168 2.52 3.79 0.53
C GLY A 168 1.51 4.94 0.48
N HIS A 169 1.91 6.13 0.06
CA HIS A 169 1.06 7.34 0.07
C HIS A 169 -0.31 7.13 -0.60
N TRP A 170 -0.37 6.43 -1.71
CA TRP A 170 -1.61 6.11 -2.43
C TRP A 170 -2.65 5.38 -1.60
N ALA A 171 -2.21 4.36 -0.89
CA ALA A 171 -3.11 3.56 -0.06
C ALA A 171 -3.51 4.35 1.20
N SER A 172 -2.64 5.23 1.71
CA SER A 172 -2.97 6.14 2.81
C SER A 172 -4.06 7.12 2.42
N THR A 173 -4.00 7.71 1.24
CA THR A 173 -5.05 8.60 0.71
C THR A 173 -6.41 7.89 0.63
N PHE A 174 -6.43 6.62 0.21
CA PHE A 174 -7.66 5.82 0.21
C PHE A 174 -8.25 5.70 1.62
N LEU A 175 -7.42 5.44 2.63
CA LEU A 175 -7.87 5.34 4.01
C LEU A 175 -8.39 6.68 4.54
N ASP A 176 -7.75 7.78 4.19
CA ASP A 176 -8.15 9.12 4.61
C ASP A 176 -9.50 9.52 4.03
N ILE A 177 -9.77 9.16 2.78
CA ILE A 177 -11.08 9.39 2.13
C ILE A 177 -12.18 8.59 2.84
N HIS A 178 -11.91 7.35 3.22
CA HIS A 178 -12.91 6.47 3.83
C HIS A 178 -12.98 6.57 5.35
N SER A 179 -11.98 7.13 6.01
CA SER A 179 -11.94 7.24 7.47
C SER A 179 -13.14 7.98 8.07
N PRO A 180 -13.66 9.09 7.49
CA PRO A 180 -14.86 9.75 8.03
C PRO A 180 -16.10 8.86 8.04
N GLU A 181 -16.28 8.01 7.04
CA GLU A 181 -17.38 7.05 6.97
C GLU A 181 -17.20 5.93 8.01
N VAL A 182 -15.98 5.43 8.14
CA VAL A 182 -15.61 4.46 9.17
C VAL A 182 -15.85 5.02 10.57
N TYR A 183 -15.42 6.25 10.84
CA TYR A 183 -15.68 6.91 12.13
C TYR A 183 -17.17 7.08 12.40
N ARG A 184 -17.95 7.48 11.40
CA ARG A 184 -19.42 7.60 11.50
C ARG A 184 -20.07 6.26 11.80
N TYR A 185 -19.65 5.21 11.10
CA TYR A 185 -20.15 3.85 11.31
C TYR A 185 -19.83 3.36 12.72
N CYS A 186 -18.58 3.49 13.16
CA CYS A 186 -18.14 3.07 14.49
C CYS A 186 -18.88 3.77 15.63
N SER A 187 -19.21 5.06 15.45
CA SER A 187 -19.97 5.82 16.46
C SER A 187 -21.39 5.28 16.69
N GLN A 188 -21.91 4.51 15.73
CA GLN A 188 -23.24 3.91 15.79
C GLN A 188 -23.21 2.46 16.31
N GLN A 189 -22.02 1.84 16.44
CA GLN A 189 -21.85 0.44 16.83
C GLN A 189 -21.27 0.33 18.24
N LYS A 190 -21.96 -0.41 19.13
CA LYS A 190 -21.42 -0.67 20.46
C LYS A 190 -20.24 -1.64 20.39
N GLY A 191 -19.11 -1.23 20.97
CA GLY A 191 -17.93 -2.08 21.11
C GLY A 191 -16.95 -2.03 19.95
N LEU A 192 -17.26 -1.31 18.86
CA LEU A 192 -16.34 -1.09 17.76
C LEU A 192 -15.63 0.26 17.93
N THR A 193 -14.31 0.23 18.06
CA THR A 193 -13.51 1.45 18.10
C THR A 193 -13.10 1.86 16.68
N PRO A 194 -12.95 3.16 16.39
CA PRO A 194 -12.43 3.62 15.10
C PRO A 194 -11.08 3.00 14.74
N HIS A 195 -10.21 2.83 15.73
CA HIS A 195 -8.90 2.22 15.54
C HIS A 195 -9.01 0.75 15.07
N ALA A 196 -9.88 -0.05 15.69
CA ALA A 196 -10.11 -1.43 15.29
C ALA A 196 -10.70 -1.54 13.88
N ALA A 197 -11.63 -0.63 13.53
CA ALA A 197 -12.23 -0.60 12.20
C ALA A 197 -11.21 -0.20 11.12
N LEU A 198 -10.36 0.78 11.38
CA LEU A 198 -9.27 1.17 10.46
C LEU A 198 -8.26 0.04 10.30
N TYR A 199 -7.91 -0.65 11.40
CA TYR A 199 -7.06 -1.83 11.31
C TYR A 199 -7.68 -2.93 10.44
N GLY A 200 -8.98 -3.19 10.59
CA GLY A 200 -9.70 -4.14 9.75
C GLY A 200 -9.67 -3.76 8.27
N LEU A 201 -9.93 -2.48 7.97
CA LEU A 201 -9.90 -1.95 6.60
C LEU A 201 -8.48 -2.06 5.98
N ARG A 202 -7.44 -1.71 6.72
CA ARG A 202 -6.04 -1.87 6.28
C ARG A 202 -5.67 -3.34 6.04
N SER A 203 -6.09 -4.23 6.96
CA SER A 203 -5.84 -5.68 6.84
C SER A 203 -6.45 -6.29 5.59
N GLU A 204 -7.67 -5.89 5.25
CA GLU A 204 -8.31 -6.35 4.02
C GLU A 204 -7.65 -5.74 2.79
N SER A 205 -7.49 -4.41 2.79
CA SER A 205 -7.01 -3.66 1.63
C SER A 205 -5.59 -4.04 1.22
N CYS A 206 -4.70 -4.41 2.14
CA CYS A 206 -3.33 -4.80 1.79
C CYS A 206 -3.23 -6.10 0.98
N LEU A 207 -4.26 -6.94 1.02
CA LEU A 207 -4.34 -8.17 0.22
C LEU A 207 -5.25 -8.02 -1.01
N ALA A 208 -6.33 -7.25 -0.88
CA ALA A 208 -7.34 -7.12 -1.92
C ALA A 208 -7.02 -6.03 -2.95
N ASN A 209 -6.23 -5.02 -2.55
CA ASN A 209 -5.94 -3.86 -3.39
C ASN A 209 -4.48 -3.83 -3.81
N ARG A 210 -4.25 -3.31 -5.00
CA ARG A 210 -2.91 -3.00 -5.48
C ARG A 210 -2.43 -1.70 -4.83
N CYS A 211 -1.14 -1.62 -4.63
CA CYS A 211 -0.48 -0.47 -4.02
C CYS A 211 0.74 -0.04 -4.85
N TRP A 212 1.46 0.95 -4.36
CA TRP A 212 2.60 1.56 -5.00
C TRP A 212 2.29 2.19 -6.36
N PRO A 213 3.19 3.01 -6.89
CA PRO A 213 3.01 3.64 -8.21
C PRO A 213 2.83 2.65 -9.36
N LEU A 214 3.29 1.41 -9.18
CA LEU A 214 3.21 0.34 -10.18
C LEU A 214 1.88 -0.40 -10.19
N SER A 215 0.99 -0.12 -9.25
CA SER A 215 -0.30 -0.82 -9.15
C SER A 215 -0.14 -2.34 -9.04
N ILE A 216 0.63 -2.80 -8.05
CA ILE A 216 0.93 -4.20 -7.75
C ILE A 216 0.43 -4.58 -6.35
N TYR A 217 0.33 -5.86 -6.05
CA TYR A 217 -0.07 -6.32 -4.71
C TYR A 217 1.11 -6.29 -3.73
N ALA A 218 0.86 -5.91 -2.49
CA ALA A 218 1.90 -5.89 -1.45
C ALA A 218 2.57 -7.25 -1.24
N LYS A 219 1.84 -8.35 -1.44
CA LYS A 219 2.39 -9.72 -1.38
C LYS A 219 3.45 -9.98 -2.46
N ASP A 220 3.26 -9.44 -3.66
CA ASP A 220 4.22 -9.60 -4.75
C ASP A 220 5.48 -8.78 -4.49
N ILE A 221 5.33 -7.60 -3.88
CA ILE A 221 6.45 -6.77 -3.42
C ILE A 221 7.28 -7.52 -2.38
N TYR A 222 6.62 -8.03 -1.33
CA TYR A 222 7.33 -8.71 -0.25
C TYR A 222 8.00 -10.01 -0.71
N ALA A 223 7.33 -10.78 -1.54
CA ALA A 223 7.92 -11.97 -2.16
C ALA A 223 9.18 -11.63 -2.96
N GLU A 224 9.17 -10.51 -3.68
CA GLU A 224 10.32 -10.08 -4.46
C GLU A 224 11.47 -9.55 -3.59
N MET A 225 11.16 -8.87 -2.47
CA MET A 225 12.17 -8.48 -1.48
C MET A 225 12.90 -9.72 -0.92
N ILE A 226 12.16 -10.76 -0.54
CA ILE A 226 12.76 -12.02 -0.06
C ILE A 226 13.62 -12.67 -1.13
N ARG A 227 13.17 -12.73 -2.39
CA ARG A 227 13.96 -13.31 -3.49
C ARG A 227 15.27 -12.56 -3.74
N LEU A 228 15.27 -11.25 -3.57
CA LEU A 228 16.48 -10.44 -3.69
C LEU A 228 17.43 -10.68 -2.52
N GLU A 229 16.92 -10.67 -1.30
CA GLU A 229 17.75 -10.93 -0.10
C GLU A 229 18.40 -12.33 -0.13
N MET A 230 17.62 -13.35 -0.50
CA MET A 230 18.10 -14.74 -0.54
C MET A 230 18.89 -15.09 -1.80
N ASP A 231 18.98 -14.19 -2.78
CA ASP A 231 19.53 -14.46 -4.13
C ASP A 231 18.96 -15.76 -4.74
N ASP A 232 17.68 -16.03 -4.46
CA ASP A 232 16.97 -17.22 -4.94
C ASP A 232 15.58 -16.86 -5.52
N ALA A 233 15.48 -16.93 -6.86
CA ALA A 233 14.23 -16.70 -7.57
C ALA A 233 13.12 -17.71 -7.23
N ASN A 234 13.47 -18.86 -6.66
CA ASN A 234 12.55 -19.94 -6.30
C ASN A 234 12.41 -20.13 -4.79
N ASP A 235 12.76 -19.12 -4.00
CA ASP A 235 12.64 -19.19 -2.56
C ASP A 235 11.24 -19.64 -2.13
N PRO A 236 11.11 -20.68 -1.28
CA PRO A 236 9.81 -21.25 -0.93
C PRO A 236 8.94 -20.34 -0.08
N TYR A 237 9.53 -19.48 0.77
CA TYR A 237 8.78 -18.52 1.58
C TYR A 237 8.23 -17.40 0.71
N ALA A 238 9.05 -16.88 -0.20
CA ALA A 238 8.62 -15.91 -1.21
C ALA A 238 7.46 -16.45 -2.05
N GLN A 239 7.54 -17.72 -2.47
CA GLN A 239 6.47 -18.34 -3.24
C GLN A 239 5.19 -18.50 -2.41
N ALA A 240 5.28 -18.94 -1.16
CA ALA A 240 4.13 -19.07 -0.28
C ALA A 240 3.42 -17.72 -0.04
N ILE A 241 4.18 -16.63 0.07
CA ILE A 241 3.64 -15.28 0.23
C ILE A 241 2.98 -14.80 -1.08
N ALA A 242 3.62 -15.01 -2.23
CA ALA A 242 3.04 -14.66 -3.54
C ALA A 242 1.73 -15.41 -3.82
N ASP A 243 1.63 -16.65 -3.34
CA ASP A 243 0.46 -17.51 -3.52
C ASP A 243 -0.69 -17.23 -2.53
N ILE A 244 -0.58 -16.23 -1.66
CA ILE A 244 -1.69 -15.86 -0.77
C ILE A 244 -2.94 -15.55 -1.60
N GLU A 245 -3.99 -16.31 -1.35
CA GLU A 245 -5.32 -16.03 -1.87
C GLU A 245 -6.11 -15.17 -0.89
N SER A 246 -6.98 -14.29 -1.37
CA SER A 246 -7.84 -13.47 -0.50
C SER A 246 -9.29 -13.53 -0.95
N LYS A 247 -10.20 -13.59 0.02
CA LYS A 247 -11.62 -13.39 -0.15
C LYS A 247 -12.01 -12.06 0.45
N ARG A 248 -12.80 -11.29 -0.29
CA ARG A 248 -13.26 -9.95 0.10
C ARG A 248 -14.08 -9.99 1.38
N TYR A 249 -14.20 -8.83 2.00
CA TYR A 249 -15.14 -8.59 3.09
C TYR A 249 -16.58 -8.76 2.57
N ALA A 250 -17.15 -9.89 2.89
CA ALA A 250 -18.46 -10.29 2.38
C ALA A 250 -19.23 -11.09 3.45
N LEU A 251 -20.53 -11.22 3.23
CA LEU A 251 -21.36 -12.10 4.02
C LEU A 251 -21.11 -13.54 3.57
N ASN A 252 -20.76 -14.43 4.49
CA ASN A 252 -20.50 -15.85 4.24
C ASN A 252 -21.47 -16.70 5.06
N ARG A 253 -22.00 -17.75 4.45
CA ARG A 253 -22.93 -18.67 5.12
C ARG A 253 -22.15 -19.76 5.86
N ILE A 254 -22.50 -20.03 7.12
CA ILE A 254 -21.96 -21.17 7.87
C ILE A 254 -22.73 -22.41 7.44
N VAL A 255 -22.09 -23.33 6.73
CA VAL A 255 -22.70 -24.57 6.28
C VAL A 255 -22.47 -25.72 7.28
N ASN A 256 -21.37 -25.65 8.03
CA ASN A 256 -21.06 -26.57 9.12
C ASN A 256 -20.19 -25.88 10.18
N ALA A 257 -20.30 -26.34 11.42
CA ALA A 257 -19.48 -25.87 12.54
C ALA A 257 -19.20 -27.02 13.51
N ASN A 258 -17.96 -27.16 13.94
CA ASN A 258 -17.54 -28.05 15.01
C ASN A 258 -16.70 -27.29 16.04
N ASP A 259 -16.13 -27.96 17.02
CA ASP A 259 -15.36 -27.31 18.08
C ASP A 259 -14.06 -26.67 17.60
N ALA A 260 -13.53 -27.11 16.48
CA ALA A 260 -12.25 -26.65 15.92
C ALA A 260 -12.40 -25.68 14.73
N GLU A 261 -13.47 -25.83 13.95
CA GLU A 261 -13.56 -25.22 12.62
C GLU A 261 -14.98 -24.75 12.26
N PHE A 262 -15.03 -23.77 11.35
CA PHE A 262 -16.21 -23.39 10.60
C PHE A 262 -16.02 -23.70 9.13
N THR A 263 -17.01 -24.34 8.52
CA THR A 263 -17.11 -24.48 7.07
C THR A 263 -18.03 -23.39 6.54
N LEU A 264 -17.52 -22.57 5.66
CA LEU A 264 -18.19 -21.39 5.11
C LEU A 264 -18.47 -21.59 3.63
N GLU A 265 -19.56 -21.00 3.16
CA GLU A 265 -19.86 -20.80 1.75
C GLU A 265 -19.90 -19.30 1.46
N ASP A 266 -19.11 -18.85 0.50
CA ASP A 266 -19.14 -17.47 0.06
C ASP A 266 -20.22 -17.21 -0.99
N TYR A 267 -20.35 -15.95 -1.45
CA TYR A 267 -21.35 -15.55 -2.44
C TYR A 267 -21.09 -16.14 -3.83
N THR A 268 -19.90 -16.68 -4.11
CA THR A 268 -19.59 -17.38 -5.35
C THR A 268 -20.01 -18.83 -5.32
N GLY A 269 -20.36 -19.35 -4.14
CA GLY A 269 -20.65 -20.75 -3.88
C GLY A 269 -19.42 -21.58 -3.53
N ASP A 270 -18.25 -20.95 -3.39
CA ASP A 270 -17.04 -21.63 -2.91
C ASP A 270 -17.17 -22.00 -1.43
N ILE A 271 -16.79 -23.24 -1.14
CA ILE A 271 -16.79 -23.78 0.23
C ILE A 271 -15.36 -23.85 0.73
N PHE A 272 -15.11 -23.26 1.91
CA PHE A 272 -13.82 -23.27 2.55
C PHE A 272 -13.94 -23.38 4.08
N THR A 273 -12.85 -23.80 4.73
CA THR A 273 -12.83 -24.05 6.18
C THR A 273 -11.84 -23.10 6.85
N ILE A 274 -12.25 -22.50 7.96
CA ILE A 274 -11.41 -21.65 8.80
C ILE A 274 -11.32 -22.22 10.21
N LYS A 275 -10.22 -21.99 10.91
CA LYS A 275 -10.11 -22.33 12.33
C LYS A 275 -10.97 -21.39 13.18
N ARG A 276 -11.61 -21.95 14.20
CA ARG A 276 -12.35 -21.17 15.21
C ARG A 276 -11.49 -20.15 15.93
N GLU A 277 -10.24 -20.52 16.20
CA GLU A 277 -9.26 -19.66 16.87
C GLU A 277 -8.99 -18.36 16.12
N SER A 278 -9.06 -18.38 14.79
CA SER A 278 -8.87 -17.19 13.93
C SER A 278 -9.84 -16.06 14.28
N TYR A 279 -10.97 -16.36 14.92
CA TYR A 279 -11.96 -15.36 15.32
C TYR A 279 -11.99 -15.04 16.82
N ASN A 280 -11.05 -15.57 17.62
CA ASN A 280 -11.10 -15.43 19.09
C ASN A 280 -12.49 -15.69 19.69
N SER A 281 -13.28 -16.55 19.03
CA SER A 281 -14.68 -16.75 19.35
C SER A 281 -14.84 -17.96 20.22
N THR A 282 -14.93 -17.74 21.50
CA THR A 282 -15.54 -18.69 22.45
C THR A 282 -17.07 -18.64 22.38
N SER A 283 -17.66 -17.75 21.58
CA SER A 283 -19.10 -17.59 21.49
C SER A 283 -19.72 -18.73 20.68
N HIS A 284 -20.68 -19.40 21.29
CA HIS A 284 -21.44 -20.46 20.68
C HIS A 284 -22.13 -19.96 19.40
N THR A 285 -22.08 -20.79 18.37
CA THR A 285 -22.74 -20.55 17.06
C THR A 285 -24.23 -20.84 17.08
N ASP A 286 -24.79 -21.16 18.23
CA ASP A 286 -26.21 -21.51 18.37
C ASP A 286 -27.08 -20.36 17.84
N GLY A 287 -27.67 -20.56 16.66
CA GLY A 287 -28.52 -19.59 15.99
C GLY A 287 -27.83 -18.58 15.07
N LYS A 288 -26.51 -18.63 14.92
CA LYS A 288 -25.76 -17.76 14.01
C LYS A 288 -25.34 -18.54 12.76
N HIS A 289 -25.87 -18.15 11.63
CA HIS A 289 -25.69 -18.87 10.38
C HIS A 289 -24.80 -18.16 9.37
N TYR A 290 -24.33 -16.95 9.71
CA TYR A 290 -23.59 -16.10 8.79
C TYR A 290 -22.45 -15.37 9.49
N ILE A 291 -21.34 -15.22 8.78
CA ILE A 291 -20.19 -14.40 9.17
C ILE A 291 -20.00 -13.32 8.10
N LEU A 292 -19.98 -12.07 8.51
CA LEU A 292 -19.52 -10.96 7.70
C LEU A 292 -18.04 -10.77 7.97
N GLY A 293 -17.18 -11.01 6.98
CA GLY A 293 -15.73 -10.95 7.16
C GLY A 293 -14.95 -11.19 5.87
N ALA A 294 -13.66 -10.89 5.90
CA ALA A 294 -12.68 -11.21 4.88
C ALA A 294 -11.78 -12.35 5.33
N PHE A 295 -11.23 -13.08 4.38
CA PHE A 295 -10.40 -14.26 4.65
C PHE A 295 -9.19 -14.27 3.73
N ALA A 296 -8.10 -14.87 4.20
CA ALA A 296 -6.92 -15.11 3.39
C ALA A 296 -6.47 -16.56 3.55
N LYS A 297 -5.94 -17.14 2.48
CA LYS A 297 -5.37 -18.48 2.49
C LYS A 297 -3.86 -18.37 2.39
N PHE A 298 -3.21 -18.86 3.42
CA PHE A 298 -1.76 -18.92 3.52
C PHE A 298 -1.35 -20.34 3.90
N ASN A 299 -0.33 -20.90 3.23
CA ASN A 299 0.11 -22.26 3.44
C ASN A 299 -1.04 -23.29 3.44
N SER A 300 -1.96 -23.17 2.48
CA SER A 300 -3.14 -24.02 2.33
C SER A 300 -4.21 -23.90 3.40
N GLN A 301 -4.07 -22.96 4.34
CA GLN A 301 -5.00 -22.72 5.43
C GLN A 301 -5.69 -21.37 5.30
N TRP A 302 -7.02 -21.35 5.46
CA TRP A 302 -7.78 -20.11 5.53
C TRP A 302 -7.76 -19.51 6.93
N GLU A 303 -7.43 -18.23 7.00
CA GLU A 303 -7.37 -17.42 8.21
C GLU A 303 -8.28 -16.20 8.09
N ALA A 304 -8.75 -15.68 9.22
CA ALA A 304 -9.49 -14.43 9.24
C ALA A 304 -8.57 -13.25 8.85
N ASN A 305 -9.03 -12.44 7.91
CA ASN A 305 -8.29 -11.27 7.45
C ASN A 305 -9.02 -9.97 7.85
N GLY A 306 -8.63 -9.40 8.98
CA GLY A 306 -9.27 -8.21 9.51
C GLY A 306 -10.37 -8.51 10.51
N MET A 307 -11.41 -7.68 10.50
CA MET A 307 -12.53 -7.82 11.43
C MET A 307 -13.63 -8.67 10.84
N GLY A 308 -14.30 -9.43 11.71
CA GLY A 308 -15.49 -10.17 11.35
C GLY A 308 -16.64 -9.92 12.33
N SER A 309 -17.85 -10.08 11.86
CA SER A 309 -19.06 -9.96 12.67
C SER A 309 -19.99 -11.15 12.42
N TRP A 310 -20.51 -11.70 13.50
CA TRP A 310 -21.51 -12.74 13.44
C TRP A 310 -22.88 -12.12 13.25
N LEU A 311 -23.66 -12.68 12.33
CA LEU A 311 -25.03 -12.23 12.08
C LEU A 311 -26.01 -13.35 12.42
N GLU A 312 -27.06 -12.99 13.16
CA GLU A 312 -28.15 -13.87 13.49
C GLU A 312 -29.21 -13.85 12.39
N SER A 313 -29.75 -15.01 12.08
CA SER A 313 -30.96 -15.25 11.27
C SER A 313 -31.16 -14.39 10.01
N ILE A 314 -30.21 -14.45 9.07
CA ILE A 314 -30.47 -14.07 7.69
C ILE A 314 -31.23 -15.25 7.03
N THR A 315 -32.32 -14.97 6.30
CA THR A 315 -33.02 -16.02 5.59
C THR A 315 -32.26 -16.44 4.33
N LEU A 316 -32.47 -17.69 3.88
CA LEU A 316 -31.85 -18.21 2.65
C LEU A 316 -32.24 -17.36 1.42
N GLU A 317 -33.44 -16.81 1.39
CA GLU A 317 -33.89 -15.90 0.34
C GLU A 317 -33.05 -14.61 0.31
N LYS A 318 -32.80 -13.99 1.47
CA LYS A 318 -31.94 -12.81 1.59
C LYS A 318 -30.51 -13.12 1.20
N TRP A 319 -29.98 -14.29 1.58
CA TRP A 319 -28.68 -14.77 1.17
C TRP A 319 -28.57 -14.91 -0.35
N THR A 320 -29.53 -15.59 -0.97
CA THR A 320 -29.55 -15.77 -2.43
C THR A 320 -29.65 -14.46 -3.19
N LYS A 321 -30.41 -13.49 -2.66
CA LYS A 321 -30.47 -12.14 -3.23
C LYS A 321 -29.13 -11.42 -3.11
N TYR A 322 -28.52 -11.47 -1.95
CA TYR A 322 -27.21 -10.90 -1.70
C TYR A 322 -26.15 -11.47 -2.66
N CYS A 323 -26.06 -12.80 -2.81
CA CYS A 323 -25.14 -13.43 -3.75
C CYS A 323 -25.28 -12.89 -5.17
N LYS A 324 -26.53 -12.78 -5.68
CA LYS A 324 -26.78 -12.23 -7.02
C LYS A 324 -26.32 -10.79 -7.17
N GLU A 325 -26.53 -9.96 -6.14
CA GLU A 325 -26.11 -8.57 -6.14
C GLU A 325 -24.57 -8.45 -6.13
N GLN A 326 -23.88 -9.32 -5.38
CA GLN A 326 -22.42 -9.35 -5.36
C GLN A 326 -21.83 -9.83 -6.68
N PHE A 327 -22.36 -10.89 -7.28
CA PHE A 327 -21.93 -11.35 -8.60
C PHE A 327 -22.02 -10.28 -9.67
N THR A 328 -23.07 -9.46 -9.63
CA THR A 328 -23.25 -8.38 -10.62
C THR A 328 -22.19 -7.27 -10.43
N ASN A 329 -21.63 -7.13 -9.24
CA ASN A 329 -20.60 -6.15 -8.94
C ASN A 329 -19.17 -6.69 -9.15
N ASP A 330 -18.98 -8.01 -9.22
CA ASP A 330 -17.66 -8.65 -9.34
C ASP A 330 -17.08 -8.62 -10.76
N ASP A 331 -17.87 -8.25 -11.77
CA ASP A 331 -17.35 -7.99 -13.12
C ASP A 331 -16.37 -6.80 -13.17
N LYS A 332 -16.26 -6.04 -12.08
CA LYS A 332 -15.27 -4.97 -11.92
C LYS A 332 -14.17 -5.39 -10.95
N ASP A 333 -12.94 -5.34 -11.39
CA ASP A 333 -11.76 -5.45 -10.51
C ASP A 333 -11.90 -4.47 -9.35
N SER A 334 -11.51 -4.87 -8.13
CA SER A 334 -11.51 -4.01 -6.94
C SER A 334 -10.76 -2.70 -7.18
N ASN A 335 -9.75 -2.74 -8.05
CA ASN A 335 -9.01 -1.55 -8.47
C ASN A 335 -9.82 -0.67 -9.41
N GLU A 336 -10.65 -1.23 -10.31
CA GLU A 336 -11.54 -0.43 -11.15
C GLU A 336 -12.58 0.29 -10.29
N ILE A 337 -13.12 -0.38 -9.28
CA ILE A 337 -14.04 0.24 -8.31
C ILE A 337 -13.34 1.31 -7.50
N LEU A 338 -12.10 1.05 -7.06
CA LEU A 338 -11.29 2.01 -6.34
C LEU A 338 -10.94 3.21 -7.23
N LEU A 339 -10.51 2.95 -8.46
CA LEU A 339 -10.17 3.97 -9.45
C LEU A 339 -11.39 4.80 -9.86
N GLU A 340 -12.57 4.20 -10.00
CA GLU A 340 -13.81 4.94 -10.22
C GLU A 340 -14.14 5.85 -9.03
N ARG A 341 -14.00 5.36 -7.80
CA ARG A 341 -14.21 6.16 -6.58
C ARG A 341 -13.19 7.27 -6.42
N LEU A 342 -11.95 7.04 -6.86
CA LEU A 342 -10.88 8.04 -6.88
C LEU A 342 -10.89 8.93 -8.13
N GLY A 343 -11.96 8.89 -8.95
CA GLY A 343 -12.10 9.73 -10.15
C GLY A 343 -11.40 9.16 -11.38
N GLY A 344 -11.23 7.85 -11.48
CA GLY A 344 -10.84 7.17 -12.72
C GLY A 344 -9.41 7.35 -13.17
N LYS A 345 -8.50 7.73 -12.28
CA LYS A 345 -7.16 8.13 -12.68
C LYS A 345 -6.13 7.02 -12.40
N GLN A 346 -5.60 6.34 -13.40
CA GLN A 346 -4.41 5.50 -13.30
C GLN A 346 -3.14 6.35 -13.40
N LEU A 347 -2.08 5.97 -12.69
CA LEU A 347 -0.76 6.53 -12.93
C LEU A 347 -0.39 6.33 -14.40
N HIS A 348 -0.18 7.42 -15.11
CA HIS A 348 0.25 7.38 -16.49
C HIS A 348 1.71 7.80 -16.55
N PHE A 349 2.58 6.84 -16.79
CA PHE A 349 3.98 7.10 -17.00
C PHE A 349 4.19 7.52 -18.45
N VAL A 350 4.58 8.77 -18.64
CA VAL A 350 4.93 9.27 -19.97
C VAL A 350 6.30 8.75 -20.37
N LYS A 351 6.43 8.35 -21.63
CA LYS A 351 7.66 7.78 -22.18
C LYS A 351 8.73 8.82 -22.46
N ASP A 352 8.28 10.03 -22.78
CA ASP A 352 9.14 11.15 -23.17
C ASP A 352 8.41 12.47 -23.04
N THR A 353 9.15 13.58 -23.19
CA THR A 353 8.64 14.93 -23.15
C THR A 353 7.55 15.19 -24.21
N ALA A 354 7.63 14.53 -25.38
CA ALA A 354 6.63 14.70 -26.43
C ALA A 354 5.28 14.07 -26.04
N GLU A 355 5.30 12.88 -25.41
CA GLU A 355 4.11 12.25 -24.86
C GLU A 355 3.53 13.09 -23.71
N LEU A 356 4.37 13.64 -22.84
CA LEU A 356 3.94 14.56 -21.78
C LEU A 356 3.24 15.79 -22.37
N MET A 357 3.82 16.43 -23.38
CA MET A 357 3.21 17.59 -24.04
C MET A 357 1.88 17.23 -24.72
N GLN A 358 1.80 16.08 -25.40
CA GLN A 358 0.56 15.59 -25.99
C GLN A 358 -0.51 15.33 -24.92
N TRP A 359 -0.10 14.76 -23.80
CA TRP A 359 -0.98 14.49 -22.69
C TRP A 359 -1.46 15.79 -22.03
N GLN A 360 -0.56 16.75 -21.78
CA GLN A 360 -0.90 18.09 -21.29
C GLN A 360 -1.82 18.84 -22.26
N GLN A 361 -1.58 18.78 -23.56
CA GLN A 361 -2.47 19.37 -24.56
C GLN A 361 -3.85 18.70 -24.56
N LYS A 362 -3.92 17.40 -24.38
CA LYS A 362 -5.18 16.65 -24.34
C LYS A 362 -6.02 16.96 -23.11
N TYR A 363 -5.39 17.14 -21.96
CA TYR A 363 -6.06 17.28 -20.66
C TYR A 363 -6.05 18.70 -20.09
N ILE A 364 -5.12 19.56 -20.50
CA ILE A 364 -5.01 20.94 -20.05
C ILE A 364 -5.41 21.91 -21.16
N GLY A 365 -5.02 21.64 -22.38
CA GLY A 365 -5.28 22.52 -23.56
C GLY A 365 -6.71 22.50 -24.10
N GLY A 366 -7.55 21.58 -23.62
CA GLY A 366 -8.98 21.53 -23.97
C GLY A 366 -9.91 21.97 -22.84
N THR A 367 -9.39 22.24 -21.68
CA THR A 367 -10.16 22.62 -20.50
C THR A 367 -10.23 24.13 -20.39
N SER A 368 -11.42 24.67 -20.60
CA SER A 368 -11.72 26.01 -20.12
C SER A 368 -11.68 26.03 -18.59
N ILE A 369 -11.41 27.19 -17.99
CA ILE A 369 -11.47 27.40 -16.52
C ILE A 369 -12.78 26.83 -15.91
N ASN A 370 -13.82 26.65 -16.68
CA ASN A 370 -15.08 26.03 -16.27
C ASN A 370 -15.01 24.50 -16.15
N ASP A 371 -14.18 23.84 -16.97
CA ASP A 371 -14.01 22.37 -16.88
C ASP A 371 -13.17 22.01 -15.66
N GLU A 372 -12.21 22.84 -15.30
CA GLU A 372 -11.40 22.70 -14.08
C GLU A 372 -12.25 22.89 -12.82
N LYS A 373 -13.18 23.85 -12.83
CA LYS A 373 -14.17 24.02 -11.77
C LYS A 373 -15.14 22.84 -11.68
N GLN A 374 -15.62 22.34 -12.80
CA GLN A 374 -16.51 21.18 -12.85
C GLN A 374 -15.80 19.89 -12.38
N TYR A 375 -14.50 19.80 -12.63
CA TYR A 375 -13.66 18.72 -12.15
C TYR A 375 -13.44 18.79 -10.63
N LEU A 376 -13.17 19.97 -10.08
CA LEU A 376 -13.02 20.21 -8.65
C LEU A 376 -14.35 20.06 -7.87
N GLU A 377 -15.48 20.30 -8.51
CA GLU A 377 -16.82 20.08 -7.93
C GLU A 377 -17.25 18.61 -7.97
N GLN A 378 -16.55 17.74 -8.72
CA GLN A 378 -16.79 16.29 -8.79
C GLN A 378 -15.82 15.47 -7.91
N LEU A 379 -14.78 16.13 -7.35
CA LEU A 379 -13.92 15.60 -6.30
C LEU A 379 -14.52 15.87 -4.93
#